data_403c7b84695e66104e9259e825fd95ee
#
_entry.id   403c7b84695e66104e9259e825fd95ee
#
_cell.length_a   1.000
_cell.length_b   1.000
_cell.length_c   1.000
_cell.angle_alpha   90.00
_cell.angle_beta   90.00
_cell.angle_gamma   90.00
#
_symmetry.space_group_name_H-M   'P 1'
#
loop_
_entity.id
_entity.type
_entity.pdbx_description
1 polymer ?
#
loop_
_entity_poly.entity_id
_entity_poly.type
_entity_poly.pdbx_seq_one_letter_code
_entity_poly.pdbx_strand_id
1 'polypeptide(L)'
;EAPEGRSLPAMLAAPLRALLLKLDRMESAKAGARKALRALAGFAKLKVAYHDIEVTIDAEPEKGVADSGDLEVDLTELLLAVGEAAKERGTAAILAIDEIQYVKEAEMAALISALHAVAQAQLPVGLVAAGLPQLLGQMGRAKSYAERLFEYVEVAALAPGAARNAIVIPIEREEESIEPAAVDAIVAATQGYPYFLQEWGKHAWDLAFASPISVLDVENAGVTALAELDASFFRVRFDRLTPSEKRYMRAMAELGPGPHRSGDIAEMLGKLVTQLAPIRNSLIRKGMLYSPAHGDTAFTVPMFDQFMKRIMPDRG
;
A
#
# COMPACT_ATOMS: atom_id res chain seq x y z
N GLU A 1 -7.74 -4.10 -2.13
CA GLU A 1 -7.03 -3.98 -0.86
C GLU A 1 -6.79 -5.37 -0.28
N ALA A 2 -5.57 -5.63 0.23
CA ALA A 2 -5.19 -6.85 0.94
C ALA A 2 -5.33 -6.60 2.46
N PRO A 3 -6.49 -6.88 3.07
CA PRO A 3 -6.67 -6.64 4.49
C PRO A 3 -5.80 -7.58 5.33
N GLU A 4 -5.30 -7.08 6.44
CA GLU A 4 -4.49 -7.86 7.37
C GLU A 4 -5.24 -9.13 7.82
N GLY A 5 -4.61 -10.30 7.64
CA GLY A 5 -5.17 -11.59 8.04
C GLY A 5 -6.02 -12.33 7.01
N ARG A 6 -6.36 -11.72 5.87
CA ARG A 6 -7.08 -12.41 4.79
C ARG A 6 -6.11 -13.14 3.84
N SER A 7 -6.44 -14.35 3.45
CA SER A 7 -5.60 -15.13 2.53
C SER A 7 -5.69 -14.61 1.08
N LEU A 8 -4.61 -14.76 0.31
CA LEU A 8 -4.59 -14.42 -1.12
C LEU A 8 -5.69 -15.15 -1.92
N PRO A 9 -5.93 -16.46 -1.73
CA PRO A 9 -7.05 -17.14 -2.37
C PRO A 9 -8.41 -16.50 -2.10
N ALA A 10 -8.67 -16.10 -0.86
CA ALA A 10 -9.92 -15.45 -0.47
C ALA A 10 -10.08 -14.05 -1.09
N MET A 11 -8.98 -13.34 -1.32
CA MET A 11 -9.00 -12.03 -2.00
C MET A 11 -9.25 -12.16 -3.49
N LEU A 12 -8.70 -13.18 -4.14
CA LEU A 12 -8.78 -13.35 -5.60
C LEU A 12 -10.09 -13.98 -6.08
N ALA A 13 -10.70 -14.88 -5.30
CA ALA A 13 -11.82 -15.70 -5.73
C ALA A 13 -13.02 -14.88 -6.22
N ALA A 14 -13.49 -13.91 -5.45
CA ALA A 14 -14.66 -13.11 -5.83
C ALA A 14 -14.43 -12.17 -7.03
N PRO A 15 -13.31 -11.39 -7.09
CA PRO A 15 -13.01 -10.58 -8.26
C PRO A 15 -12.81 -11.40 -9.54
N LEU A 16 -12.10 -12.53 -9.47
CA LEU A 16 -11.91 -13.41 -10.63
C LEU A 16 -13.23 -14.01 -11.10
N ARG A 17 -14.10 -14.42 -10.18
CA ARG A 17 -15.46 -14.86 -10.56
C ARG A 17 -16.22 -13.77 -11.32
N ALA A 18 -16.22 -12.54 -10.81
CA ALA A 18 -16.89 -11.42 -11.45
C ALA A 18 -16.34 -11.14 -12.86
N LEU A 19 -15.00 -11.18 -13.01
CA LEU A 19 -14.32 -11.04 -14.29
C LEU A 19 -14.74 -12.15 -15.27
N LEU A 20 -14.67 -13.41 -14.86
CA LEU A 20 -14.96 -14.56 -15.71
C LEU A 20 -16.43 -14.62 -16.13
N LEU A 21 -17.37 -14.25 -15.25
CA LEU A 21 -18.79 -14.13 -15.61
C LEU A 21 -19.05 -13.03 -16.64
N LYS A 22 -18.30 -11.92 -16.62
CA LYS A 22 -18.36 -10.91 -17.67
C LYS A 22 -17.86 -11.47 -19.01
N LEU A 23 -16.78 -12.23 -18.97
CA LEU A 23 -16.23 -12.89 -20.16
C LEU A 23 -17.19 -13.96 -20.71
N ASP A 24 -17.89 -14.75 -19.92
CA ASP A 24 -18.83 -15.79 -20.35
C ASP A 24 -20.10 -15.23 -21.03
N ARG A 25 -20.57 -14.04 -20.63
CA ARG A 25 -21.79 -13.42 -21.18
C ARG A 25 -21.69 -13.02 -22.66
N MET A 26 -20.53 -12.98 -23.23
CA MET A 26 -20.31 -12.58 -24.62
C MET A 26 -20.07 -13.85 -25.47
N GLU A 27 -20.74 -14.00 -26.60
CA GLU A 27 -20.81 -15.26 -27.36
C GLU A 27 -19.49 -15.84 -27.90
N SER A 28 -18.46 -15.02 -28.07
CA SER A 28 -17.21 -15.39 -28.75
C SER A 28 -16.14 -16.10 -27.90
N ALA A 29 -16.33 -16.34 -26.60
CA ALA A 29 -15.34 -17.02 -25.76
C ALA A 29 -15.97 -17.79 -24.56
N LYS A 30 -17.15 -18.33 -24.77
CA LYS A 30 -17.85 -19.13 -23.75
C LYS A 30 -17.04 -20.36 -23.28
N ALA A 31 -16.21 -20.95 -24.15
CA ALA A 31 -15.46 -22.17 -23.81
C ALA A 31 -14.32 -21.87 -22.84
N GLY A 32 -13.47 -20.87 -23.13
CA GLY A 32 -12.35 -20.47 -22.27
C GLY A 32 -12.81 -19.90 -20.93
N ALA A 33 -13.81 -19.01 -20.93
CA ALA A 33 -14.36 -18.46 -19.69
C ALA A 33 -14.98 -19.54 -18.80
N ARG A 34 -15.66 -20.54 -19.37
CA ARG A 34 -16.20 -21.67 -18.62
C ARG A 34 -15.14 -22.60 -18.09
N LYS A 35 -14.05 -22.85 -18.87
CA LYS A 35 -12.89 -23.60 -18.40
C LYS A 35 -12.25 -22.88 -17.19
N ALA A 36 -12.04 -21.56 -17.28
CA ALA A 36 -11.50 -20.76 -16.19
C ALA A 36 -12.45 -20.70 -14.97
N LEU A 37 -13.78 -20.68 -15.16
CA LEU A 37 -14.74 -20.77 -14.05
C LEU A 37 -14.68 -22.13 -13.34
N ARG A 38 -14.47 -23.22 -14.07
CA ARG A 38 -14.28 -24.56 -13.48
C ARG A 38 -12.96 -24.66 -12.71
N ALA A 39 -11.86 -24.08 -13.23
CA ALA A 39 -10.60 -23.95 -12.51
C ALA A 39 -10.77 -23.13 -11.23
N LEU A 40 -11.49 -22.01 -11.29
CA LEU A 40 -11.81 -21.21 -10.12
C LEU A 40 -12.67 -21.97 -9.10
N ALA A 41 -13.59 -22.82 -9.56
CA ALA A 41 -14.39 -23.67 -8.67
C ALA A 41 -13.53 -24.72 -7.95
N GLY A 42 -12.52 -25.31 -8.63
CA GLY A 42 -11.50 -26.16 -8.02
C GLY A 42 -10.71 -25.41 -6.96
N PHE A 43 -10.15 -24.26 -7.34
CA PHE A 43 -9.39 -23.38 -6.46
C PHE A 43 -10.19 -22.93 -5.22
N ALA A 44 -11.46 -22.59 -5.36
CA ALA A 44 -12.32 -22.21 -4.25
C ALA A 44 -12.64 -23.36 -3.29
N LYS A 45 -12.55 -24.61 -3.73
CA LYS A 45 -12.69 -25.80 -2.86
C LYS A 45 -11.52 -26.04 -1.91
N LEU A 46 -10.40 -25.35 -2.08
CA LEU A 46 -9.29 -25.30 -1.11
C LEU A 46 -9.71 -24.76 0.26
N LYS A 47 -11.01 -24.52 0.46
CA LYS A 47 -11.69 -24.13 1.70
C LYS A 47 -11.24 -24.89 2.95
N VAL A 48 -10.81 -26.13 2.79
CA VAL A 48 -10.36 -26.99 3.92
C VAL A 48 -9.00 -26.52 4.49
N ALA A 49 -8.15 -25.91 3.65
CA ALA A 49 -6.85 -25.35 4.05
C ALA A 49 -6.92 -23.86 4.41
N TYR A 50 -7.87 -23.12 3.82
CA TYR A 50 -8.04 -21.66 3.97
C TYR A 50 -9.52 -21.39 4.33
N HIS A 51 -9.83 -21.27 5.60
CA HIS A 51 -11.20 -21.16 6.16
C HIS A 51 -11.98 -19.92 5.70
N ASP A 52 -11.37 -18.99 4.93
CA ASP A 52 -11.89 -17.65 4.62
C ASP A 52 -12.54 -17.53 3.25
N ILE A 53 -12.63 -18.60 2.43
CA ILE A 53 -13.19 -18.49 1.08
C ILE A 53 -14.71 -18.74 1.11
N GLU A 54 -15.49 -17.66 1.08
CA GLU A 54 -16.95 -17.71 0.94
C GLU A 54 -17.38 -17.26 -0.46
N VAL A 55 -17.11 -18.08 -1.49
CA VAL A 55 -17.57 -17.81 -2.85
C VAL A 55 -18.32 -19.01 -3.37
N THR A 56 -19.62 -18.84 -3.62
CA THR A 56 -20.41 -19.85 -4.34
C THR A 56 -20.17 -19.69 -5.83
N ILE A 57 -19.67 -20.73 -6.48
CA ILE A 57 -19.41 -20.75 -7.92
C ILE A 57 -20.38 -21.75 -8.54
N ASP A 58 -21.27 -21.28 -9.44
CA ASP A 58 -22.25 -22.07 -10.15
C ASP A 58 -21.62 -22.86 -11.33
N ALA A 59 -20.43 -23.43 -11.09
CA ALA A 59 -19.74 -24.28 -12.04
C ALA A 59 -19.24 -25.54 -11.32
N GLU A 60 -19.43 -26.70 -11.94
CA GLU A 60 -18.82 -27.92 -11.44
C GLU A 60 -17.30 -27.85 -11.66
N PRO A 61 -16.47 -28.09 -10.62
CA PRO A 61 -15.02 -28.09 -10.79
C PRO A 61 -14.56 -29.21 -11.71
N GLU A 62 -13.63 -28.93 -12.55
CA GLU A 62 -12.94 -29.92 -13.36
C GLU A 62 -11.88 -30.62 -12.50
N LYS A 63 -12.00 -31.94 -12.34
CA LYS A 63 -11.02 -32.71 -11.55
C LYS A 63 -9.64 -32.62 -12.18
N GLY A 64 -8.62 -32.34 -11.35
CA GLY A 64 -7.23 -32.26 -11.78
C GLY A 64 -6.86 -30.88 -12.34
N VAL A 65 -7.71 -29.85 -12.17
CA VAL A 65 -7.43 -28.48 -12.54
C VAL A 65 -7.63 -27.56 -11.33
N ALA A 66 -6.55 -26.96 -10.85
CA ALA A 66 -6.51 -26.05 -9.68
C ALA A 66 -7.17 -26.65 -8.42
N ASP A 67 -7.03 -27.95 -8.20
CA ASP A 67 -7.62 -28.69 -7.08
C ASP A 67 -6.61 -29.65 -6.40
N SER A 68 -5.30 -29.44 -6.62
CA SER A 68 -4.22 -30.28 -6.07
C SER A 68 -4.03 -30.10 -4.56
N GLY A 69 -4.43 -28.97 -4.01
CA GLY A 69 -4.17 -28.57 -2.63
C GLY A 69 -2.82 -27.87 -2.45
N ASP A 70 -2.03 -27.71 -3.51
CA ASP A 70 -0.81 -26.90 -3.55
C ASP A 70 -1.14 -25.52 -4.15
N LEU A 71 -1.00 -24.48 -3.34
CA LEU A 71 -1.38 -23.13 -3.76
C LEU A 71 -0.58 -22.64 -4.98
N GLU A 72 0.70 -22.98 -5.09
CA GLU A 72 1.55 -22.54 -6.20
C GLU A 72 1.10 -23.19 -7.51
N VAL A 73 0.77 -24.48 -7.47
CA VAL A 73 0.24 -25.23 -8.62
C VAL A 73 -1.14 -24.70 -9.01
N ASP A 74 -2.06 -24.66 -8.05
CA ASP A 74 -3.47 -24.32 -8.28
C ASP A 74 -3.66 -22.87 -8.75
N LEU A 75 -2.90 -21.92 -8.19
CA LEU A 75 -2.94 -20.53 -8.62
C LEU A 75 -2.33 -20.35 -10.03
N THR A 76 -1.30 -21.13 -10.35
CA THR A 76 -0.70 -21.13 -11.69
C THR A 76 -1.70 -21.61 -12.73
N GLU A 77 -2.34 -22.76 -12.51
CA GLU A 77 -3.34 -23.29 -13.41
C GLU A 77 -4.55 -22.36 -13.59
N LEU A 78 -5.00 -21.74 -12.49
CA LEU A 78 -6.08 -20.75 -12.52
C LEU A 78 -5.71 -19.54 -13.37
N LEU A 79 -4.53 -18.94 -13.17
CA LEU A 79 -4.11 -17.74 -13.92
C LEU A 79 -3.80 -18.05 -15.39
N LEU A 80 -3.30 -19.24 -15.70
CA LEU A 80 -3.18 -19.70 -17.10
C LEU A 80 -4.56 -19.79 -17.77
N ALA A 81 -5.55 -20.40 -17.12
CA ALA A 81 -6.91 -20.51 -17.65
C ALA A 81 -7.59 -19.14 -17.83
N VAL A 82 -7.37 -18.20 -16.88
CA VAL A 82 -7.83 -16.81 -17.00
C VAL A 82 -7.18 -16.10 -18.18
N GLY A 83 -5.89 -16.31 -18.37
CA GLY A 83 -5.13 -15.74 -19.47
C GLY A 83 -5.56 -16.27 -20.84
N GLU A 84 -5.80 -17.56 -20.96
CA GLU A 84 -6.37 -18.17 -22.18
C GLU A 84 -7.73 -17.53 -22.51
N ALA A 85 -8.63 -17.45 -21.52
CA ALA A 85 -9.93 -16.81 -21.70
C ALA A 85 -9.85 -15.34 -22.11
N ALA A 86 -8.91 -14.59 -21.55
CA ALA A 86 -8.66 -13.20 -21.93
C ALA A 86 -8.10 -13.09 -23.36
N LYS A 87 -7.17 -13.97 -23.74
CA LYS A 87 -6.57 -14.03 -25.07
C LYS A 87 -7.61 -14.35 -26.15
N GLU A 88 -8.47 -15.34 -25.92
CA GLU A 88 -9.58 -15.68 -26.81
C GLU A 88 -10.52 -14.49 -27.04
N ARG A 89 -10.58 -13.58 -26.06
CA ARG A 89 -11.38 -12.34 -26.12
C ARG A 89 -10.68 -11.17 -26.76
N GLY A 90 -9.41 -11.25 -27.07
CA GLY A 90 -8.61 -10.11 -27.51
C GLY A 90 -8.52 -9.00 -26.45
N THR A 91 -8.54 -9.39 -25.15
CA THR A 91 -8.45 -8.49 -23.99
C THR A 91 -7.35 -8.92 -23.03
N ALA A 92 -7.20 -8.20 -21.93
CA ALA A 92 -6.28 -8.55 -20.86
C ALA A 92 -6.99 -8.63 -19.51
N ALA A 93 -6.47 -9.46 -18.61
CA ALA A 93 -6.87 -9.51 -17.20
C ALA A 93 -5.79 -8.81 -16.36
N ILE A 94 -6.16 -7.76 -15.63
CA ILE A 94 -5.25 -7.05 -14.74
C ILE A 94 -5.70 -7.30 -13.30
N LEU A 95 -4.78 -7.82 -12.49
CA LEU A 95 -4.94 -7.93 -11.04
C LEU A 95 -4.45 -6.62 -10.42
N ALA A 96 -5.34 -5.90 -9.75
CA ALA A 96 -4.99 -4.70 -8.99
C ALA A 96 -5.04 -5.05 -7.49
N ILE A 97 -3.90 -5.03 -6.81
CA ILE A 97 -3.79 -5.39 -5.38
C ILE A 97 -3.15 -4.23 -4.64
N ASP A 98 -3.90 -3.64 -3.72
CA ASP A 98 -3.40 -2.63 -2.79
C ASP A 98 -3.00 -3.30 -1.46
N GLU A 99 -2.07 -2.68 -0.72
CA GLU A 99 -1.54 -3.16 0.56
C GLU A 99 -0.96 -4.59 0.48
N ILE A 100 -0.33 -4.93 -0.65
CA ILE A 100 0.15 -6.28 -0.96
C ILE A 100 1.17 -6.82 0.08
N GLN A 101 1.80 -5.97 0.89
CA GLN A 101 2.72 -6.39 1.95
C GLN A 101 2.05 -7.24 3.04
N TYR A 102 0.71 -7.26 3.13
CA TYR A 102 -0.03 -8.14 4.05
C TYR A 102 -0.20 -9.57 3.52
N VAL A 103 0.11 -9.81 2.26
CA VAL A 103 0.13 -11.15 1.68
C VAL A 103 1.28 -11.95 2.30
N LYS A 104 0.99 -13.17 2.75
CA LYS A 104 1.99 -14.05 3.37
C LYS A 104 3.08 -14.43 2.37
N GLU A 105 4.30 -14.65 2.84
CA GLU A 105 5.46 -14.93 1.98
C GLU A 105 5.24 -16.15 1.06
N ALA A 106 4.64 -17.22 1.57
CA ALA A 106 4.32 -18.39 0.77
C ALA A 106 3.26 -18.11 -0.33
N GLU A 107 2.25 -17.29 -0.01
CA GLU A 107 1.22 -16.86 -0.96
C GLU A 107 1.80 -15.89 -2.00
N MET A 108 2.71 -15.02 -1.58
CA MET A 108 3.46 -14.13 -2.48
C MET A 108 4.33 -14.95 -3.45
N ALA A 109 5.00 -15.99 -2.96
CA ALA A 109 5.78 -16.89 -3.79
C ALA A 109 4.90 -17.59 -4.85
N ALA A 110 3.72 -18.06 -4.46
CA ALA A 110 2.76 -18.68 -5.37
C ALA A 110 2.28 -17.68 -6.46
N LEU A 111 1.97 -16.44 -6.07
CA LEU A 111 1.55 -15.39 -7.01
C LEU A 111 2.66 -15.05 -8.02
N ILE A 112 3.91 -14.89 -7.54
CA ILE A 112 5.06 -14.60 -8.40
C ILE A 112 5.28 -15.75 -9.41
N SER A 113 5.22 -17.01 -8.95
CA SER A 113 5.38 -18.19 -9.83
C SER A 113 4.26 -18.27 -10.88
N ALA A 114 3.02 -18.03 -10.48
CA ALA A 114 1.89 -18.05 -11.39
C ALA A 114 1.99 -16.96 -12.47
N LEU A 115 2.38 -15.73 -12.09
CA LEU A 115 2.59 -14.63 -13.04
C LEU A 115 3.78 -14.89 -13.98
N HIS A 116 4.84 -15.51 -13.47
CA HIS A 116 5.96 -15.92 -14.31
C HIS A 116 5.55 -16.96 -15.36
N ALA A 117 4.78 -17.98 -14.98
CA ALA A 117 4.26 -18.99 -15.91
C ALA A 117 3.36 -18.36 -16.98
N VAL A 118 2.48 -17.43 -16.59
CA VAL A 118 1.63 -16.68 -17.51
C VAL A 118 2.46 -15.86 -18.50
N ALA A 119 3.51 -15.18 -18.02
CA ALA A 119 4.42 -14.41 -18.87
C ALA A 119 5.15 -15.31 -19.86
N GLN A 120 5.64 -16.48 -19.43
CA GLN A 120 6.28 -17.48 -20.32
C GLN A 120 5.31 -18.00 -21.40
N ALA A 121 4.02 -18.19 -21.04
CA ALA A 121 2.99 -18.60 -21.97
C ALA A 121 2.48 -17.46 -22.88
N GLN A 122 3.00 -16.25 -22.71
CA GLN A 122 2.60 -15.04 -23.45
C GLN A 122 1.07 -14.80 -23.39
N LEU A 123 0.52 -14.98 -22.20
CA LEU A 123 -0.90 -14.74 -21.94
C LEU A 123 -1.12 -13.34 -21.38
N PRO A 124 -2.24 -12.67 -21.73
CA PRO A 124 -2.50 -11.28 -21.36
C PRO A 124 -3.05 -11.16 -19.93
N VAL A 125 -2.22 -11.50 -18.94
CA VAL A 125 -2.50 -11.29 -17.51
C VAL A 125 -1.37 -10.47 -16.91
N GLY A 126 -1.73 -9.42 -16.17
CA GLY A 126 -0.77 -8.56 -15.50
C GLY A 126 -1.12 -8.31 -14.04
N LEU A 127 -0.14 -7.83 -13.28
CA LEU A 127 -0.29 -7.37 -11.90
C LEU A 127 0.07 -5.90 -11.81
N VAL A 128 -0.79 -5.09 -11.18
CA VAL A 128 -0.48 -3.78 -10.66
C VAL A 128 -0.70 -3.84 -9.14
N ALA A 129 0.35 -3.63 -8.37
CA ALA A 129 0.25 -3.73 -6.92
C ALA A 129 0.86 -2.51 -6.25
N ALA A 130 0.27 -2.09 -5.14
CA ALA A 130 0.80 -1.07 -4.27
C ALA A 130 1.07 -1.65 -2.87
N GLY A 131 2.08 -1.11 -2.21
CA GLY A 131 2.46 -1.55 -0.88
C GLY A 131 3.54 -0.67 -0.26
N LEU A 132 3.84 -0.91 1.00
CA LEU A 132 4.84 -0.18 1.75
C LEU A 132 6.27 -0.46 1.23
N PRO A 133 7.26 0.41 1.50
CA PRO A 133 8.62 0.30 0.98
C PRO A 133 9.34 -1.04 1.23
N GLN A 134 8.95 -1.79 2.27
CA GLN A 134 9.47 -3.12 2.54
C GLN A 134 9.06 -4.19 1.51
N LEU A 135 8.11 -3.89 0.62
CA LEU A 135 7.60 -4.82 -0.39
C LEU A 135 8.71 -5.39 -1.27
N LEU A 136 9.65 -4.55 -1.71
CA LEU A 136 10.78 -4.99 -2.55
C LEU A 136 11.56 -6.13 -1.88
N GLY A 137 11.88 -5.97 -0.59
CA GLY A 137 12.57 -7.00 0.19
C GLY A 137 11.73 -8.25 0.43
N GLN A 138 10.40 -8.11 0.58
CA GLN A 138 9.49 -9.24 0.75
C GLN A 138 9.41 -10.07 -0.53
N MET A 139 9.23 -9.44 -1.67
CA MET A 139 9.15 -10.11 -2.96
C MET A 139 10.46 -10.82 -3.32
N GLY A 140 11.61 -10.19 -3.05
CA GLY A 140 12.93 -10.79 -3.26
C GLY A 140 13.19 -12.02 -2.37
N ARG A 141 12.65 -12.04 -1.13
CA ARG A 141 12.71 -13.25 -0.26
C ARG A 141 11.76 -14.34 -0.75
N ALA A 142 10.56 -13.98 -1.19
CA ALA A 142 9.59 -14.93 -1.70
C ALA A 142 10.13 -15.68 -2.94
N LYS A 143 10.67 -14.96 -3.91
CA LYS A 143 11.33 -15.52 -5.10
C LYS A 143 12.46 -14.59 -5.56
N SER A 144 13.67 -15.11 -5.66
CA SER A 144 14.88 -14.36 -6.02
C SER A 144 14.84 -13.70 -7.40
N TYR A 145 13.99 -14.16 -8.29
CA TYR A 145 13.83 -13.61 -9.64
C TYR A 145 12.73 -12.53 -9.75
N ALA A 146 12.02 -12.23 -8.66
CA ALA A 146 10.94 -11.26 -8.65
C ALA A 146 11.39 -9.88 -9.13
N GLU A 147 12.62 -9.46 -8.79
CA GLU A 147 13.20 -8.18 -9.23
C GLU A 147 13.30 -8.02 -10.75
N ARG A 148 13.35 -9.15 -11.50
CA ARG A 148 13.41 -9.15 -12.97
C ARG A 148 12.05 -9.32 -13.63
N LEU A 149 11.05 -9.73 -12.86
CA LEU A 149 9.68 -9.95 -13.34
C LEU A 149 8.82 -8.68 -13.25
N PHE A 150 9.11 -7.80 -12.28
CA PHE A 150 8.32 -6.61 -12.01
C PHE A 150 9.15 -5.34 -12.17
N GLU A 151 8.47 -4.28 -12.63
CA GLU A 151 8.96 -2.92 -12.53
C GLU A 151 8.51 -2.33 -11.19
N TYR A 152 9.44 -1.74 -10.46
CA TYR A 152 9.18 -1.12 -9.17
C TYR A 152 9.23 0.39 -9.32
N VAL A 153 8.11 1.04 -9.01
CA VAL A 153 7.99 2.50 -9.03
C VAL A 153 7.86 3.00 -7.60
N GLU A 154 8.79 3.82 -7.18
CA GLU A 154 8.70 4.49 -5.88
C GLU A 154 7.73 5.66 -5.95
N VAL A 155 6.69 5.63 -5.10
CA VAL A 155 5.74 6.73 -4.93
C VAL A 155 6.08 7.46 -3.62
N ALA A 156 6.70 8.61 -3.75
CA ALA A 156 7.15 9.44 -2.64
C ALA A 156 6.34 10.76 -2.54
N ALA A 157 6.82 11.70 -1.74
CA ALA A 157 6.31 13.06 -1.73
C ALA A 157 6.36 13.68 -3.14
N LEU A 158 5.41 14.54 -3.45
CA LEU A 158 5.36 15.23 -4.74
C LEU A 158 6.57 16.15 -4.90
N ALA A 159 7.16 16.15 -6.09
CA ALA A 159 8.15 17.15 -6.47
C ALA A 159 7.57 18.56 -6.32
N PRO A 160 8.39 19.59 -6.03
CA PRO A 160 7.91 20.94 -5.72
C PRO A 160 6.91 21.52 -6.73
N GLY A 161 7.13 21.33 -8.01
CA GLY A 161 6.20 21.77 -9.07
C GLY A 161 4.86 21.03 -9.04
N ALA A 162 4.88 19.72 -8.81
CA ALA A 162 3.66 18.93 -8.73
C ALA A 162 2.88 19.24 -7.43
N ALA A 163 3.59 19.46 -6.30
CA ALA A 163 2.99 19.88 -5.04
C ALA A 163 2.29 21.24 -5.16
N ARG A 164 2.92 22.22 -5.84
CA ARG A 164 2.31 23.52 -6.16
C ARG A 164 1.04 23.35 -7.02
N ASN A 165 1.12 22.57 -8.07
CA ASN A 165 -0.02 22.32 -8.97
C ASN A 165 -1.19 21.63 -8.25
N ALA A 166 -0.90 20.77 -7.27
CA ALA A 166 -1.92 20.11 -6.46
C ALA A 166 -2.74 21.08 -5.59
N ILE A 167 -2.19 22.27 -5.30
CA ILE A 167 -2.88 23.35 -4.57
C ILE A 167 -3.49 24.35 -5.56
N VAL A 168 -2.72 24.83 -6.54
CA VAL A 168 -3.13 25.94 -7.42
C VAL A 168 -4.25 25.52 -8.37
N ILE A 169 -4.13 24.37 -9.03
CA ILE A 169 -5.09 23.94 -10.06
C ILE A 169 -6.52 23.79 -9.52
N PRO A 170 -6.79 23.19 -8.35
CA PRO A 170 -8.14 23.13 -7.79
C PRO A 170 -8.73 24.53 -7.51
N ILE A 171 -7.93 25.46 -6.99
CA ILE A 171 -8.35 26.83 -6.67
C ILE A 171 -8.70 27.61 -7.95
N GLU A 172 -7.85 27.53 -8.96
CA GLU A 172 -8.09 28.18 -10.27
C GLU A 172 -9.33 27.63 -10.99
N ARG A 173 -9.69 26.37 -10.78
CA ARG A 173 -10.92 25.77 -11.33
C ARG A 173 -12.19 26.36 -10.76
N GLU A 174 -12.12 26.91 -9.54
CA GLU A 174 -13.22 27.60 -8.88
C GLU A 174 -13.16 29.13 -9.14
N GLU A 175 -12.36 29.55 -10.15
CA GLU A 175 -12.18 30.96 -10.55
C GLU A 175 -11.57 31.87 -9.46
N GLU A 176 -10.85 31.23 -8.49
CA GLU A 176 -10.19 31.89 -7.38
C GLU A 176 -8.66 31.83 -7.52
N SER A 177 -7.95 32.49 -6.63
CA SER A 177 -6.47 32.55 -6.69
C SER A 177 -5.85 32.45 -5.30
N ILE A 178 -4.56 32.13 -5.28
CA ILE A 178 -3.74 32.01 -4.08
C ILE A 178 -2.40 32.69 -4.33
N GLU A 179 -1.89 33.38 -3.31
CA GLU A 179 -0.56 34.03 -3.39
C GLU A 179 0.55 32.99 -3.59
N PRO A 180 1.55 33.26 -4.45
CA PRO A 180 2.68 32.34 -4.64
C PRO A 180 3.41 32.01 -3.32
N ALA A 181 3.56 32.97 -2.42
CA ALA A 181 4.17 32.78 -1.11
C ALA A 181 3.32 31.90 -0.19
N ALA A 182 1.96 31.98 -0.30
CA ALA A 182 1.05 31.08 0.42
C ALA A 182 1.20 29.63 -0.03
N VAL A 183 1.31 29.42 -1.35
CA VAL A 183 1.59 28.07 -1.91
C VAL A 183 2.91 27.54 -1.39
N ASP A 184 3.97 28.39 -1.36
CA ASP A 184 5.29 28.00 -0.82
C ASP A 184 5.19 27.60 0.65
N ALA A 185 4.44 28.33 1.45
CA ALA A 185 4.23 28.03 2.86
C ALA A 185 3.54 26.66 3.05
N ILE A 186 2.50 26.35 2.26
CA ILE A 186 1.84 25.03 2.29
C ILE A 186 2.82 23.92 1.90
N VAL A 187 3.54 24.07 0.79
CA VAL A 187 4.47 23.04 0.32
C VAL A 187 5.59 22.79 1.34
N ALA A 188 6.12 23.85 1.96
CA ALA A 188 7.14 23.75 3.00
C ALA A 188 6.61 23.04 4.25
N ALA A 189 5.43 23.41 4.74
CA ALA A 189 4.80 22.82 5.91
C ALA A 189 4.49 21.33 5.73
N THR A 190 4.01 20.94 4.55
CA THR A 190 3.56 19.58 4.24
C THR A 190 4.66 18.67 3.69
N GLN A 191 5.84 19.23 3.37
CA GLN A 191 6.95 18.52 2.70
C GLN A 191 6.55 17.83 1.40
N GLY A 192 5.51 18.35 0.72
CA GLY A 192 4.98 17.76 -0.51
C GLY A 192 4.20 16.45 -0.30
N TYR A 193 3.88 16.05 0.93
CA TYR A 193 3.12 14.84 1.20
C TYR A 193 1.65 15.03 0.75
N PRO A 194 1.14 14.21 -0.20
CA PRO A 194 -0.13 14.49 -0.88
C PRO A 194 -1.32 14.68 0.06
N TYR A 195 -1.45 13.83 1.07
CA TYR A 195 -2.55 13.92 2.03
C TYR A 195 -2.50 15.23 2.84
N PHE A 196 -1.32 15.65 3.26
CA PHE A 196 -1.16 16.90 4.00
C PHE A 196 -1.38 18.13 3.12
N LEU A 197 -0.97 18.07 1.85
CA LEU A 197 -1.30 19.14 0.88
C LEU A 197 -2.82 19.34 0.77
N GLN A 198 -3.57 18.25 0.71
CA GLN A 198 -5.05 18.31 0.67
C GLN A 198 -5.63 18.91 1.96
N GLU A 199 -5.14 18.49 3.13
CA GLU A 199 -5.62 19.03 4.41
C GLU A 199 -5.30 20.53 4.54
N TRP A 200 -4.07 20.96 4.25
CA TRP A 200 -3.73 22.39 4.26
C TRP A 200 -4.52 23.19 3.23
N GLY A 201 -4.65 22.68 2.00
CA GLY A 201 -5.41 23.32 0.94
C GLY A 201 -6.88 23.49 1.31
N LYS A 202 -7.52 22.45 1.86
CA LYS A 202 -8.89 22.49 2.36
C LYS A 202 -9.07 23.57 3.43
N HIS A 203 -8.23 23.58 4.45
CA HIS A 203 -8.35 24.56 5.54
C HIS A 203 -8.01 25.98 5.09
N ALA A 204 -7.06 26.17 4.18
CA ALA A 204 -6.77 27.46 3.58
C ALA A 204 -7.96 27.99 2.78
N TRP A 205 -8.62 27.15 2.02
CA TRP A 205 -9.84 27.46 1.29
C TRP A 205 -10.99 27.84 2.24
N ASP A 206 -11.24 27.02 3.25
CA ASP A 206 -12.35 27.20 4.19
C ASP A 206 -12.22 28.45 5.07
N LEU A 207 -10.99 28.89 5.37
CA LEU A 207 -10.71 30.02 6.25
C LEU A 207 -10.41 31.33 5.51
N ALA A 208 -10.08 31.27 4.20
CA ALA A 208 -9.83 32.46 3.42
C ALA A 208 -11.09 33.33 3.33
N PHE A 209 -10.94 34.62 3.66
CA PHE A 209 -12.02 35.57 3.63
C PHE A 209 -12.20 36.21 2.25
N ALA A 210 -11.17 36.25 1.45
CA ALA A 210 -11.16 36.88 0.13
C ALA A 210 -10.12 36.19 -0.79
N SER A 211 -10.23 36.47 -2.08
CA SER A 211 -9.23 36.11 -3.09
C SER A 211 -8.31 37.29 -3.38
N PRO A 212 -7.01 37.08 -3.53
CA PRO A 212 -6.28 35.81 -3.41
C PRO A 212 -6.16 35.30 -1.97
N ILE A 213 -6.14 33.97 -1.79
CA ILE A 213 -5.81 33.34 -0.50
C ILE A 213 -4.41 33.79 -0.08
N SER A 214 -4.31 34.42 1.07
CA SER A 214 -3.08 35.04 1.55
C SER A 214 -2.19 34.09 2.38
N VAL A 215 -0.93 34.49 2.60
CA VAL A 215 -0.02 33.79 3.52
C VAL A 215 -0.62 33.69 4.92
N LEU A 216 -1.28 34.75 5.41
CA LEU A 216 -1.89 34.77 6.73
C LEU A 216 -3.04 33.76 6.85
N ASP A 217 -3.86 33.61 5.79
CA ASP A 217 -4.92 32.59 5.74
C ASP A 217 -4.31 31.18 5.85
N VAL A 218 -3.20 30.93 5.16
CA VAL A 218 -2.48 29.65 5.21
C VAL A 218 -1.84 29.39 6.58
N GLU A 219 -1.29 30.39 7.23
CA GLU A 219 -0.73 30.28 8.59
C GLU A 219 -1.83 29.90 9.59
N ASN A 220 -2.96 30.58 9.54
CA ASN A 220 -4.14 30.26 10.37
C ASN A 220 -4.70 28.87 10.06
N ALA A 221 -4.81 28.53 8.78
CA ALA A 221 -5.23 27.20 8.32
C ALA A 221 -4.32 26.10 8.84
N GLY A 222 -3.01 26.34 8.84
CA GLY A 222 -1.99 25.41 9.33
C GLY A 222 -2.20 24.99 10.79
N VAL A 223 -2.65 25.91 11.65
CA VAL A 223 -2.97 25.60 13.05
C VAL A 223 -4.12 24.58 13.14
N THR A 224 -5.18 24.79 12.37
CA THR A 224 -6.36 23.91 12.35
C THR A 224 -6.03 22.56 11.69
N ALA A 225 -5.36 22.59 10.53
CA ALA A 225 -4.95 21.40 9.82
C ALA A 225 -4.05 20.48 10.68
N LEU A 226 -3.07 21.07 11.38
CA LEU A 226 -2.19 20.32 12.27
C LEU A 226 -2.97 19.71 13.46
N ALA A 227 -3.89 20.45 14.05
CA ALA A 227 -4.72 19.95 15.15
C ALA A 227 -5.61 18.78 14.69
N GLU A 228 -6.21 18.85 13.51
CA GLU A 228 -7.00 17.74 12.94
C GLU A 228 -6.13 16.52 12.62
N LEU A 229 -4.95 16.72 12.04
CA LEU A 229 -3.99 15.63 11.80
C LEU A 229 -3.54 14.97 13.11
N ASP A 230 -3.27 15.75 14.15
CA ASP A 230 -2.91 15.24 15.47
C ASP A 230 -4.04 14.42 16.09
N ALA A 231 -5.28 14.88 15.98
CA ALA A 231 -6.45 14.22 16.56
C ALA A 231 -6.90 12.97 15.81
N SER A 232 -6.67 12.91 14.50
CA SER A 232 -7.15 11.83 13.63
C SER A 232 -5.99 10.98 13.08
N PHE A 233 -5.27 11.50 12.10
CA PHE A 233 -4.29 10.77 11.30
C PHE A 233 -3.12 10.22 12.13
N PHE A 234 -2.49 11.04 12.96
CA PHE A 234 -1.38 10.62 13.79
C PHE A 234 -1.83 9.83 15.01
N ARG A 235 -2.94 10.24 15.63
CA ARG A 235 -3.46 9.61 16.85
C ARG A 235 -3.84 8.15 16.62
N VAL A 236 -4.56 7.84 15.55
CA VAL A 236 -4.95 6.46 15.20
C VAL A 236 -3.73 5.56 15.05
N ARG A 237 -2.67 6.06 14.44
CA ARG A 237 -1.41 5.32 14.30
C ARG A 237 -0.69 5.14 15.64
N PHE A 238 -0.63 6.18 16.45
CA PHE A 238 -0.01 6.15 17.77
C PHE A 238 -0.70 5.19 18.73
N ASP A 239 -2.02 5.10 18.69
CA ASP A 239 -2.79 4.24 19.61
C ASP A 239 -2.62 2.74 19.32
N ARG A 240 -2.17 2.37 18.12
CA ARG A 240 -1.77 1.00 17.77
C ARG A 240 -0.41 0.58 18.35
N LEU A 241 0.34 1.50 18.93
CA LEU A 241 1.69 1.25 19.41
C LEU A 241 1.68 0.78 20.86
N THR A 242 2.51 -0.21 21.14
CA THR A 242 2.83 -0.64 22.52
C THR A 242 3.67 0.43 23.24
N PRO A 243 3.73 0.43 24.57
CA PRO A 243 4.57 1.39 25.31
C PRO A 243 6.05 1.35 24.92
N SER A 244 6.60 0.20 24.56
CA SER A 244 7.99 0.06 24.11
C SER A 244 8.20 0.63 22.69
N GLU A 245 7.24 0.45 21.80
CA GLU A 245 7.25 1.03 20.47
C GLU A 245 7.13 2.56 20.52
N LYS A 246 6.27 3.09 21.38
CA LYS A 246 6.14 4.55 21.62
C LYS A 246 7.47 5.15 22.09
N ARG A 247 8.14 4.50 23.04
CA ARG A 247 9.47 4.95 23.50
C ARG A 247 10.52 4.91 22.39
N TYR A 248 10.52 3.86 21.56
CA TYR A 248 11.42 3.76 20.42
C TYR A 248 11.21 4.90 19.42
N MET A 249 9.96 5.15 19.02
CA MET A 249 9.63 6.22 18.10
C MET A 249 9.87 7.62 18.70
N ARG A 250 9.65 7.79 20.01
CA ARG A 250 9.93 9.04 20.69
C ARG A 250 11.44 9.34 20.72
N ALA A 251 12.29 8.34 21.00
CA ALA A 251 13.75 8.48 20.93
C ALA A 251 14.21 8.80 19.50
N MET A 252 13.64 8.13 18.50
CA MET A 252 13.93 8.43 17.10
C MET A 252 13.51 9.85 16.71
N ALA A 253 12.39 10.34 17.23
CA ALA A 253 11.92 11.71 16.99
C ALA A 253 12.88 12.77 17.54
N GLU A 254 13.61 12.49 18.64
CA GLU A 254 14.62 13.41 19.15
C GLU A 254 15.81 13.59 18.20
N LEU A 255 16.14 12.56 17.43
CA LEU A 255 17.18 12.64 16.42
C LEU A 255 16.75 13.47 15.19
N GLY A 256 15.46 13.78 15.05
CA GLY A 256 14.90 14.57 13.95
C GLY A 256 14.17 13.75 12.88
N PRO A 257 13.83 14.36 11.73
CA PRO A 257 12.97 13.71 10.71
C PRO A 257 13.69 12.71 9.79
N GLY A 258 15.01 12.78 9.68
CA GLY A 258 15.79 12.02 8.71
C GLY A 258 15.89 10.52 9.01
N PRO A 259 16.51 9.72 8.12
CA PRO A 259 16.93 8.36 8.43
C PRO A 259 17.97 8.35 9.55
N HIS A 260 17.82 7.44 10.50
CA HIS A 260 18.72 7.30 11.64
C HIS A 260 19.27 5.89 11.72
N ARG A 261 20.54 5.77 12.11
CA ARG A 261 21.16 4.46 12.35
C ARG A 261 20.55 3.81 13.58
N SER A 262 20.33 2.50 13.50
CA SER A 262 19.84 1.73 14.64
C SER A 262 20.74 1.85 15.88
N GLY A 263 22.05 2.13 15.70
CA GLY A 263 23.00 2.42 16.77
C GLY A 263 22.67 3.69 17.54
N ASP A 264 22.38 4.78 16.83
CA ASP A 264 22.08 6.09 17.44
C ASP A 264 20.78 6.03 18.27
N ILE A 265 19.78 5.32 17.74
CA ILE A 265 18.51 5.08 18.46
C ILE A 265 18.74 4.22 19.72
N ALA A 266 19.64 3.23 19.63
CA ALA A 266 19.98 2.37 20.74
C ALA A 266 20.75 3.13 21.84
N GLU A 267 21.67 4.00 21.47
CA GLU A 267 22.38 4.90 22.38
C GLU A 267 21.40 5.83 23.12
N MET A 268 20.49 6.48 22.39
CA MET A 268 19.45 7.34 22.96
C MET A 268 18.59 6.61 24.00
N LEU A 269 18.34 5.31 23.81
CA LEU A 269 17.54 4.50 24.71
C LEU A 269 18.35 3.79 25.81
N GLY A 270 19.67 3.91 25.80
CA GLY A 270 20.57 3.19 26.72
C GLY A 270 20.46 1.66 26.60
N LYS A 271 20.26 1.14 25.36
CA LYS A 271 20.07 -0.28 25.08
C LYS A 271 20.98 -0.79 23.96
N LEU A 272 21.12 -2.10 23.88
CA LEU A 272 21.81 -2.71 22.75
C LEU A 272 20.89 -2.79 21.52
N VAL A 273 21.47 -2.63 20.31
CA VAL A 273 20.74 -2.75 19.03
C VAL A 273 19.97 -4.08 18.92
N THR A 274 20.57 -5.16 19.40
CA THR A 274 19.96 -6.50 19.38
C THR A 274 18.68 -6.59 20.23
N GLN A 275 18.59 -5.83 21.31
CA GLN A 275 17.39 -5.77 22.17
C GLN A 275 16.27 -4.94 21.52
N LEU A 276 16.61 -4.00 20.65
CA LEU A 276 15.66 -3.13 19.95
C LEU A 276 15.21 -3.68 18.60
N ALA A 277 15.96 -4.63 18.02
CA ALA A 277 15.63 -5.22 16.74
C ALA A 277 14.19 -5.79 16.64
N PRO A 278 13.63 -6.51 17.64
CA PRO A 278 12.25 -6.96 17.60
C PRO A 278 11.23 -5.81 17.58
N ILE A 279 11.50 -4.71 18.31
CA ILE A 279 10.64 -3.52 18.36
C ILE A 279 10.67 -2.83 17.01
N ARG A 280 11.87 -2.59 16.45
CA ARG A 280 12.04 -2.03 15.11
C ARG A 280 11.29 -2.83 14.04
N ASN A 281 11.46 -4.15 14.03
CA ASN A 281 10.80 -5.03 13.07
C ASN A 281 9.27 -5.01 13.21
N SER A 282 8.76 -4.89 14.44
CA SER A 282 7.33 -4.72 14.69
C SER A 282 6.81 -3.39 14.12
N LEU A 283 7.53 -2.29 14.33
CA LEU A 283 7.19 -0.97 13.79
C LEU A 283 7.21 -0.93 12.26
N ILE A 284 8.18 -1.62 11.64
CA ILE A 284 8.24 -1.77 10.17
C ILE A 284 7.01 -2.55 9.68
N ARG A 285 6.66 -3.67 10.32
CA ARG A 285 5.46 -4.44 9.94
C ARG A 285 4.17 -3.64 10.08
N LYS A 286 4.08 -2.77 11.09
CA LYS A 286 2.94 -1.86 11.29
C LYS A 286 2.93 -0.67 10.32
N GLY A 287 3.90 -0.56 9.43
CA GLY A 287 4.02 0.55 8.49
C GLY A 287 4.34 1.90 9.13
N MET A 288 4.85 1.91 10.37
CA MET A 288 5.24 3.14 11.08
C MET A 288 6.63 3.62 10.67
N LEU A 289 7.50 2.68 10.40
CA LEU A 289 8.88 2.89 10.00
C LEU A 289 9.22 2.07 8.76
N TYR A 290 10.27 2.47 8.05
CA TYR A 290 10.87 1.67 6.98
C TYR A 290 12.39 1.74 7.06
N SER A 291 13.08 0.91 6.30
CA SER A 291 14.53 0.86 6.22
C SER A 291 14.98 1.34 4.84
N PRO A 292 15.39 2.59 4.68
CA PRO A 292 15.86 3.10 3.39
C PRO A 292 17.20 2.48 2.97
N ALA A 293 18.05 2.12 3.96
CA ALA A 293 19.31 1.42 3.74
C ALA A 293 19.58 0.44 4.89
N HIS A 294 20.57 -0.45 4.71
CA HIS A 294 20.94 -1.41 5.74
C HIS A 294 21.36 -0.73 7.03
N GLY A 295 20.67 -1.05 8.12
CA GLY A 295 20.93 -0.46 9.45
C GLY A 295 20.22 0.86 9.71
N ASP A 296 19.67 1.50 8.70
CA ASP A 296 18.95 2.76 8.82
C ASP A 296 17.46 2.55 9.06
N THR A 297 16.84 3.52 9.68
CA THR A 297 15.40 3.54 9.99
C THR A 297 14.86 4.95 9.79
N ALA A 298 13.74 5.08 9.10
CA ALA A 298 13.06 6.34 8.86
C ALA A 298 11.56 6.23 9.16
N PHE A 299 10.92 7.36 9.46
CA PHE A 299 9.46 7.44 9.57
C PHE A 299 8.82 7.26 8.19
N THR A 300 7.77 6.47 8.11
CA THR A 300 7.00 6.28 6.87
C THR A 300 6.21 7.53 6.49
N VAL A 301 5.82 8.31 7.51
CA VAL A 301 5.01 9.52 7.35
C VAL A 301 5.80 10.72 7.85
N PRO A 302 5.91 11.80 7.07
CA PRO A 302 6.55 13.04 7.52
C PRO A 302 5.79 13.65 8.71
N MET A 303 6.46 14.52 9.46
CA MET A 303 5.92 15.22 10.64
C MET A 303 5.52 14.30 11.82
N PHE A 304 5.68 12.99 11.71
CA PHE A 304 5.38 12.08 12.82
C PHE A 304 6.35 12.27 14.00
N ASP A 305 7.58 12.64 13.72
CA ASP A 305 8.58 13.04 14.71
C ASP A 305 8.10 14.24 15.55
N GLN A 306 7.55 15.25 14.89
CA GLN A 306 7.01 16.45 15.56
C GLN A 306 5.76 16.09 16.39
N PHE A 307 4.87 15.25 15.86
CA PHE A 307 3.73 14.72 16.59
C PHE A 307 4.18 13.96 17.85
N MET A 308 5.19 13.08 17.74
CA MET A 308 5.73 12.34 18.89
C MET A 308 6.23 13.27 19.99
N LYS A 309 6.87 14.38 19.62
CA LYS A 309 7.33 15.40 20.58
C LYS A 309 6.17 16.13 21.26
N ARG A 310 5.10 16.44 20.52
CA ARG A 310 3.90 17.09 21.08
C ARG A 310 3.14 16.18 22.04
N ILE A 311 2.94 14.90 21.65
CA ILE A 311 2.13 13.95 22.42
C ILE A 311 2.87 13.35 23.63
N MET A 312 4.19 13.26 23.53
CA MET A 312 5.08 12.75 24.57
C MET A 312 6.18 13.79 24.86
N PRO A 313 5.84 14.94 25.46
CA PRO A 313 6.86 15.92 25.82
C PRO A 313 7.84 15.33 26.83
N ASP A 314 9.08 15.74 26.78
CA ASP A 314 10.08 15.33 27.77
C ASP A 314 9.58 15.78 29.14
N ARG A 315 9.45 14.83 30.03
CA ARG A 315 9.36 15.10 31.45
C ARG A 315 10.79 15.20 31.94
N GLY A 316 11.32 16.43 31.98
CA GLY A 316 12.64 16.72 32.51
C GLY A 316 12.91 16.05 33.85
#